data_b325a6bd7715656fd4685542c94075fc
#
_entry.id   b325a6bd7715656fd4685542c94075fc
#
_cell.length_a   1.000
_cell.length_b   1.000
_cell.length_c   1.000
_cell.angle_alpha   90.00
_cell.angle_beta   90.00
_cell.angle_gamma   90.00
#
_symmetry.space_group_name_H-M   'P 1'
#
loop_
_entity.id
_entity.type
_entity.pdbx_description
1 polymer ?
#
loop_
_entity_poly.entity_id
_entity_poly.type
_entity_poly.pdbx_seq_one_letter_code
_entity_poly.pdbx_strand_id
1 'polypeptide(L)'
;MRSVVIARQKKLGRKTVIVLPVLYPRELLTAMGVHAVELWGPPGPPRSPAAGRLQGYVCAVARNALAFLASGGGRDADAAIFPHTCDSIQGLATLAPDFGGWEKPAYRYLHPKGEDRPAARKFVRSELERLAGELARLTGRPLELPRLSEAISLHAEIDRLRRELLSRRPFLPLSDAALYRLLRRGEYLWPGDHLEELACAARGIRDDRVRHGVPLMVSGYVPEPMSVFDCLEAAGAFVAADDYAAVGRRIALSPPPAEGDPLDRLSGMHFRMPPCPTRTSDTGARMEYLLSLFRRSGAAGVVLHVPKFCEPENFDVPAVFRTFADAGAPVLVLESELEAELSAQSATRLEAFVESLKFKGPSR
;
A
#
# COMPACT_ATOMS: atom_id res chain seq x y z
N MET A 1 -6.89 3.92 -18.26
CA MET A 1 -7.67 4.49 -17.12
C MET A 1 -6.89 5.58 -16.39
N ARG A 2 -5.66 5.34 -15.89
CA ARG A 2 -4.86 6.36 -15.17
C ARG A 2 -4.65 7.65 -16.00
N SER A 3 -4.30 7.55 -17.27
CA SER A 3 -4.12 8.71 -18.16
C SER A 3 -5.37 9.61 -18.29
N VAL A 4 -6.54 9.00 -18.34
CA VAL A 4 -7.82 9.74 -18.40
C VAL A 4 -8.06 10.52 -17.10
N VAL A 5 -7.76 9.91 -15.94
CA VAL A 5 -7.88 10.58 -14.65
C VAL A 5 -6.89 11.74 -14.57
N ILE A 6 -5.62 11.53 -14.93
CA ILE A 6 -4.60 12.59 -14.96
C ILE A 6 -5.06 13.77 -15.84
N ALA A 7 -5.53 13.49 -17.06
CA ALA A 7 -6.01 14.52 -17.96
C ALA A 7 -7.20 15.32 -17.38
N ARG A 8 -8.15 14.64 -16.71
CA ARG A 8 -9.26 15.27 -15.99
C ARG A 8 -8.76 16.18 -14.86
N GLN A 9 -7.83 15.72 -14.03
CA GLN A 9 -7.30 16.50 -12.91
C GLN A 9 -6.53 17.73 -13.40
N LYS A 10 -5.77 17.60 -14.48
CA LYS A 10 -5.10 18.74 -15.13
C LYS A 10 -6.08 19.80 -15.64
N LYS A 11 -7.19 19.39 -16.27
CA LYS A 11 -8.26 20.32 -16.69
C LYS A 11 -8.89 21.09 -15.53
N LEU A 12 -8.88 20.49 -14.32
CA LEU A 12 -9.32 21.14 -13.09
C LEU A 12 -8.23 22.02 -12.43
N GLY A 13 -7.10 22.24 -13.12
CA GLY A 13 -5.99 23.06 -12.65
C GLY A 13 -5.13 22.43 -11.56
N ARG A 14 -5.25 21.10 -11.32
CA ARG A 14 -4.43 20.41 -10.32
C ARG A 14 -3.10 20.00 -10.91
N LYS A 15 -2.05 20.15 -10.10
CA LYS A 15 -0.73 19.57 -10.39
C LYS A 15 -0.77 18.07 -10.14
N THR A 16 -0.17 17.29 -11.03
CA THR A 16 -0.05 15.84 -10.87
C THR A 16 1.35 15.49 -10.41
N VAL A 17 1.45 14.71 -9.33
CA VAL A 17 2.73 14.26 -8.77
C VAL A 17 2.76 12.74 -8.74
N ILE A 18 3.81 12.16 -9.34
CA ILE A 18 4.13 10.75 -9.15
C ILE A 18 4.63 10.54 -7.74
N VAL A 19 4.10 9.54 -7.06
CA VAL A 19 4.55 9.18 -5.72
C VAL A 19 5.01 7.73 -5.73
N LEU A 20 6.25 7.48 -5.29
CA LEU A 20 6.71 6.12 -5.04
C LEU A 20 5.99 5.60 -3.78
N PRO A 21 5.59 4.30 -3.75
CA PRO A 21 4.80 3.78 -2.64
C PRO A 21 5.68 3.58 -1.39
N VAL A 22 5.15 3.63 -0.17
CA VAL A 22 3.75 3.77 0.28
C VAL A 22 3.62 4.96 1.23
N LEU A 23 4.60 5.29 1.99
CA LEU A 23 4.62 6.17 3.18
C LEU A 23 4.76 7.65 2.78
N TYR A 24 3.74 8.22 2.18
CA TYR A 24 3.69 9.65 1.84
C TYR A 24 2.43 10.30 2.44
N PRO A 25 2.44 11.62 2.73
CA PRO A 25 1.34 12.30 3.38
C PRO A 25 0.22 12.64 2.38
N ARG A 26 -0.73 11.71 2.18
CA ARG A 26 -1.85 11.84 1.23
C ARG A 26 -2.69 13.09 1.51
N GLU A 27 -2.91 13.35 2.79
CA GLU A 27 -3.71 14.46 3.31
C GLU A 27 -3.10 15.81 2.94
N LEU A 28 -1.77 15.94 3.07
CA LEU A 28 -1.03 17.14 2.70
C LEU A 28 -1.15 17.43 1.19
N LEU A 29 -0.96 16.40 0.35
CA LEU A 29 -1.09 16.55 -1.10
C LEU A 29 -2.51 17.00 -1.48
N THR A 30 -3.52 16.38 -0.87
CA THR A 30 -4.93 16.73 -1.09
C THR A 30 -5.20 18.19 -0.67
N ALA A 31 -4.76 18.62 0.50
CA ALA A 31 -4.91 19.98 1.00
C ALA A 31 -4.26 21.02 0.07
N MET A 32 -3.13 20.67 -0.52
CA MET A 32 -2.39 21.52 -1.47
C MET A 32 -2.96 21.47 -2.90
N GLY A 33 -4.05 20.73 -3.14
CA GLY A 33 -4.65 20.57 -4.47
C GLY A 33 -3.77 19.76 -5.43
N VAL A 34 -2.91 18.89 -4.91
CA VAL A 34 -1.98 18.05 -5.68
C VAL A 34 -2.61 16.68 -5.89
N HIS A 35 -2.71 16.28 -7.15
CA HIS A 35 -3.17 14.94 -7.54
C HIS A 35 -2.00 13.96 -7.47
N ALA A 36 -2.03 13.05 -6.51
CA ALA A 36 -1.06 11.98 -6.35
C ALA A 36 -1.38 10.80 -7.27
N VAL A 37 -0.37 10.26 -7.95
CA VAL A 37 -0.45 9.02 -8.72
C VAL A 37 0.68 8.10 -8.29
N GLU A 38 0.34 6.99 -7.67
CA GLU A 38 1.35 6.03 -7.19
C GLU A 38 1.98 5.25 -8.34
N LEU A 39 3.30 5.14 -8.26
CA LEU A 39 4.10 4.36 -9.21
C LEU A 39 4.66 3.11 -8.52
N TRP A 40 4.03 1.97 -8.77
CA TRP A 40 4.49 0.65 -8.34
C TRP A 40 5.40 -0.03 -9.36
N GLY A 41 5.55 0.58 -10.53
CA GLY A 41 6.12 -0.02 -11.73
C GLY A 41 5.06 -0.81 -12.52
N PRO A 42 5.11 -0.74 -13.86
CA PRO A 42 4.26 -1.60 -14.69
C PRO A 42 4.65 -3.07 -14.50
N PRO A 43 3.68 -4.00 -14.60
CA PRO A 43 3.98 -5.43 -14.53
C PRO A 43 4.84 -5.91 -15.72
N GLY A 44 5.59 -6.97 -15.49
CA GLY A 44 6.49 -7.58 -16.47
C GLY A 44 7.95 -7.12 -16.33
N PRO A 45 8.84 -7.64 -17.18
CA PRO A 45 10.25 -7.29 -17.13
C PRO A 45 10.47 -5.80 -17.42
N PRO A 46 11.46 -5.16 -16.76
CA PRO A 46 11.76 -3.76 -17.00
C PRO A 46 12.20 -3.53 -18.45
N ARG A 47 11.54 -2.57 -19.12
CA ARG A 47 11.72 -2.31 -20.56
C ARG A 47 12.77 -1.24 -20.86
N SER A 48 13.60 -0.86 -19.89
CA SER A 48 14.62 0.17 -20.08
C SER A 48 15.99 -0.29 -19.54
N PRO A 49 17.10 0.00 -20.24
CA PRO A 49 18.46 -0.24 -19.75
C PRO A 49 18.76 0.44 -18.40
N ALA A 50 18.03 1.50 -18.04
CA ALA A 50 18.19 2.17 -16.76
C ALA A 50 17.97 1.22 -15.56
N ALA A 51 17.12 0.20 -15.70
CA ALA A 51 16.96 -0.84 -14.68
C ALA A 51 18.25 -1.62 -14.40
N GLY A 52 19.14 -1.76 -15.38
CA GLY A 52 20.46 -2.38 -15.22
C GLY A 52 21.47 -1.54 -14.43
N ARG A 53 21.11 -0.31 -14.03
CA ARG A 53 21.90 0.52 -13.10
C ARG A 53 21.65 0.13 -11.64
N LEU A 54 20.59 -0.62 -11.37
CA LEU A 54 20.30 -1.20 -10.06
C LEU A 54 20.92 -2.60 -9.98
N GLN A 55 21.34 -2.98 -8.78
CA GLN A 55 21.84 -4.32 -8.51
C GLN A 55 20.75 -5.37 -8.79
N GLY A 56 21.13 -6.56 -9.20
CA GLY A 56 20.21 -7.65 -9.58
C GLY A 56 19.30 -8.12 -8.43
N TYR A 57 19.66 -7.82 -7.17
CA TYR A 57 18.91 -8.14 -5.97
C TYR A 57 18.00 -6.98 -5.47
N VAL A 58 17.77 -5.96 -6.27
CA VAL A 58 16.76 -4.93 -5.99
C VAL A 58 15.40 -5.42 -6.47
N CYS A 59 14.36 -5.19 -5.66
CA CYS A 59 13.01 -5.67 -5.95
C CYS A 59 12.42 -5.08 -7.25
N ALA A 60 11.49 -5.81 -7.85
CA ALA A 60 10.86 -5.42 -9.12
C ALA A 60 10.13 -4.08 -9.03
N VAL A 61 9.59 -3.69 -7.87
CA VAL A 61 8.94 -2.38 -7.68
C VAL A 61 9.90 -1.24 -8.02
N ALA A 62 11.11 -1.25 -7.45
CA ALA A 62 12.09 -0.20 -7.69
C ALA A 62 12.66 -0.27 -9.12
N ARG A 63 12.98 -1.47 -9.62
CA ARG A 63 13.50 -1.66 -11.00
C ARG A 63 12.50 -1.19 -12.05
N ASN A 64 11.24 -1.60 -11.92
CA ASN A 64 10.19 -1.26 -12.89
C ASN A 64 9.79 0.21 -12.81
N ALA A 65 9.82 0.81 -11.60
CA ALA A 65 9.59 2.23 -11.44
C ALA A 65 10.66 3.07 -12.14
N LEU A 66 11.96 2.73 -11.97
CA LEU A 66 13.05 3.42 -12.67
C LEU A 66 12.95 3.25 -14.18
N ALA A 67 12.70 2.02 -14.65
CA ALA A 67 12.52 1.74 -16.06
C ALA A 67 11.34 2.51 -16.69
N PHE A 68 10.24 2.63 -15.94
CA PHE A 68 9.07 3.40 -16.37
C PHE A 68 9.40 4.89 -16.53
N LEU A 69 10.08 5.49 -15.55
CA LEU A 69 10.51 6.88 -15.63
C LEU A 69 11.47 7.10 -16.80
N ALA A 70 12.45 6.22 -16.96
CA ALA A 70 13.44 6.29 -18.03
C ALA A 70 12.86 6.10 -19.44
N SER A 71 11.72 5.41 -19.57
CA SER A 71 10.99 5.29 -20.83
C SER A 71 10.04 6.48 -21.11
N GLY A 72 10.09 7.52 -20.29
CA GLY A 72 9.24 8.71 -20.40
C GLY A 72 7.82 8.50 -19.87
N GLY A 73 7.58 7.44 -19.10
CA GLY A 73 6.24 7.14 -18.55
C GLY A 73 5.71 8.18 -17.59
N GLY A 74 6.58 9.00 -17.00
CA GLY A 74 6.23 10.10 -16.08
C GLY A 74 6.02 11.46 -16.74
N ARG A 75 6.05 11.58 -18.07
CA ARG A 75 6.03 12.87 -18.78
C ARG A 75 4.84 13.76 -18.47
N ASP A 76 3.72 13.16 -18.07
CA ASP A 76 2.50 13.89 -17.73
C ASP A 76 2.44 14.39 -16.28
N ALA A 77 3.37 13.98 -15.43
CA ALA A 77 3.46 14.51 -14.07
C ALA A 77 4.23 15.83 -14.03
N ASP A 78 3.96 16.65 -13.02
CA ASP A 78 4.64 17.93 -12.78
C ASP A 78 5.84 17.78 -11.84
N ALA A 79 5.86 16.76 -10.98
CA ALA A 79 6.93 16.43 -10.05
C ALA A 79 6.87 14.95 -9.64
N ALA A 80 7.86 14.49 -8.88
CA ALA A 80 7.85 13.18 -8.22
C ALA A 80 8.19 13.32 -6.73
N ILE A 81 7.60 12.43 -5.89
CA ILE A 81 7.93 12.29 -4.46
C ILE A 81 8.49 10.90 -4.22
N PHE A 82 9.62 10.84 -3.56
CA PHE A 82 10.34 9.63 -3.17
C PHE A 82 10.34 9.52 -1.64
N PRO A 83 9.39 8.78 -1.05
CA PRO A 83 9.38 8.55 0.38
C PRO A 83 10.49 7.57 0.78
N HIS A 84 11.06 7.75 1.96
CA HIS A 84 12.03 6.81 2.53
C HIS A 84 11.34 5.54 3.06
N THR A 85 10.65 4.83 2.18
CA THR A 85 9.98 3.56 2.50
C THR A 85 11.02 2.46 2.78
N CYS A 86 12.00 2.33 1.90
CA CYS A 86 13.19 1.47 2.03
C CYS A 86 14.35 2.09 1.26
N ASP A 87 15.54 1.54 1.41
CA ASP A 87 16.76 2.07 0.77
C ASP A 87 16.68 2.06 -0.76
N SER A 88 16.07 1.02 -1.33
CA SER A 88 15.87 0.94 -2.79
C SER A 88 14.97 2.08 -3.32
N ILE A 89 13.86 2.38 -2.65
CA ILE A 89 12.95 3.48 -3.04
C ILE A 89 13.60 4.84 -2.78
N GLN A 90 14.30 5.00 -1.66
CA GLN A 90 15.03 6.24 -1.35
C GLN A 90 16.11 6.52 -2.40
N GLY A 91 16.86 5.49 -2.82
CA GLY A 91 17.90 5.60 -3.84
C GLY A 91 17.38 6.10 -5.19
N LEU A 92 16.13 5.79 -5.53
CA LEU A 92 15.50 6.26 -6.77
C LEU A 92 15.41 7.79 -6.84
N ALA A 93 15.40 8.50 -5.73
CA ALA A 93 15.41 9.96 -5.72
C ALA A 93 16.65 10.57 -6.36
N THR A 94 17.76 9.84 -6.39
CA THR A 94 19.00 10.22 -7.10
C THR A 94 19.07 9.56 -8.48
N LEU A 95 18.73 8.26 -8.55
CA LEU A 95 18.86 7.52 -9.79
C LEU A 95 17.88 7.96 -10.89
N ALA A 96 16.70 8.47 -10.53
CA ALA A 96 15.73 8.93 -11.51
C ALA A 96 16.19 10.17 -12.29
N PRO A 97 16.73 11.23 -11.68
CA PRO A 97 17.37 12.32 -12.40
C PRO A 97 18.62 11.87 -13.18
N ASP A 98 19.53 11.13 -12.54
CA ASP A 98 20.83 10.82 -13.10
C ASP A 98 20.76 9.81 -14.27
N PHE A 99 19.88 8.83 -14.20
CA PHE A 99 19.79 7.71 -15.15
C PHE A 99 18.40 7.46 -15.72
N GLY A 100 17.37 8.02 -15.08
CA GLY A 100 15.98 7.86 -15.49
C GLY A 100 15.46 8.98 -16.38
N GLY A 101 16.29 9.98 -16.72
CA GLY A 101 15.90 11.13 -17.55
C GLY A 101 14.79 12.00 -16.90
N TRP A 102 14.73 12.00 -15.58
CA TRP A 102 13.76 12.79 -14.84
C TRP A 102 14.28 14.21 -14.61
N GLU A 103 13.82 15.16 -15.41
CA GLU A 103 14.27 16.57 -15.37
C GLU A 103 13.36 17.48 -14.51
N LYS A 104 12.25 16.93 -13.98
CA LYS A 104 11.27 17.69 -13.19
C LYS A 104 11.63 17.63 -11.69
N PRO A 105 11.01 18.48 -10.84
CA PRO A 105 11.25 18.43 -9.40
C PRO A 105 11.11 17.02 -8.83
N ALA A 106 12.10 16.59 -8.07
CA ALA A 106 12.15 15.30 -7.36
C ALA A 106 12.25 15.60 -5.86
N TYR A 107 11.14 15.42 -5.15
CA TYR A 107 11.05 15.69 -3.71
C TYR A 107 11.32 14.43 -2.93
N ARG A 108 12.07 14.54 -1.85
CA ARG A 108 12.24 13.48 -0.86
C ARG A 108 11.26 13.70 0.28
N TYR A 109 10.73 12.64 0.82
CA TYR A 109 9.95 12.65 2.05
C TYR A 109 10.53 11.65 3.03
N LEU A 110 11.10 12.15 4.11
CA LEU A 110 11.72 11.33 5.14
C LEU A 110 10.74 11.14 6.30
N HIS A 111 10.76 9.98 6.90
CA HIS A 111 10.02 9.70 8.12
C HIS A 111 10.92 8.97 9.12
N PRO A 112 10.72 9.16 10.43
CA PRO A 112 11.52 8.48 11.43
C PRO A 112 11.24 6.99 11.40
N LYS A 113 12.24 6.22 11.76
CA LYS A 113 12.11 4.79 12.03
C LYS A 113 11.91 4.57 13.54
N GLY A 114 11.16 3.52 13.90
CA GLY A 114 10.95 3.13 15.28
C GLY A 114 9.74 3.76 15.96
N GLU A 115 9.83 3.88 17.29
CA GLU A 115 8.71 4.18 18.17
C GLU A 115 8.21 5.63 18.12
N ASP A 116 6.99 5.82 18.61
CA ASP A 116 6.38 7.13 18.84
C ASP A 116 7.07 7.86 20.00
N ARG A 117 7.86 8.87 19.68
CA ARG A 117 8.59 9.71 20.62
C ARG A 117 8.40 11.19 20.28
N PRO A 118 8.46 12.11 21.26
CA PRO A 118 8.30 13.55 20.99
C PRO A 118 9.25 14.07 19.90
N ALA A 119 10.52 13.64 19.90
CA ALA A 119 11.48 13.99 18.87
C ALA A 119 11.11 13.46 17.48
N ALA A 120 10.57 12.25 17.41
CA ALA A 120 10.11 11.64 16.16
C ALA A 120 8.88 12.38 15.60
N ARG A 121 7.92 12.74 16.45
CA ARG A 121 6.77 13.59 16.05
C ARG A 121 7.20 14.95 15.53
N LYS A 122 8.14 15.61 16.23
CA LYS A 122 8.72 16.89 15.79
C LYS A 122 9.40 16.76 14.43
N PHE A 123 10.13 15.66 14.22
CA PHE A 123 10.77 15.39 12.93
C PHE A 123 9.73 15.23 11.80
N VAL A 124 8.67 14.41 12.01
CA VAL A 124 7.60 14.25 11.01
C VAL A 124 6.97 15.60 10.69
N ARG A 125 6.68 16.42 11.72
CA ARG A 125 6.13 17.77 11.52
C ARG A 125 7.03 18.63 10.66
N SER A 126 8.34 18.69 10.96
CA SER A 126 9.31 19.45 10.17
C SER A 126 9.36 18.99 8.71
N GLU A 127 9.29 17.69 8.45
CA GLU A 127 9.25 17.12 7.10
C GLU A 127 7.96 17.48 6.36
N LEU A 128 6.82 17.49 7.05
CA LEU A 128 5.55 17.95 6.48
C LEU A 128 5.62 19.44 6.11
N GLU A 129 6.17 20.29 6.97
CA GLU A 129 6.35 21.71 6.72
C GLU A 129 7.32 21.96 5.56
N ARG A 130 8.43 21.22 5.50
CA ARG A 130 9.39 21.29 4.40
C ARG A 130 8.74 20.88 3.07
N LEU A 131 8.04 19.75 3.04
CA LEU A 131 7.35 19.28 1.83
C LEU A 131 6.23 20.25 1.42
N ALA A 132 5.48 20.80 2.38
CA ALA A 132 4.47 21.83 2.09
C ALA A 132 5.08 23.05 1.41
N GLY A 133 6.27 23.51 1.84
CA GLY A 133 7.00 24.58 1.19
C GLY A 133 7.43 24.25 -0.25
N GLU A 134 7.86 23.01 -0.51
CA GLU A 134 8.19 22.55 -1.86
C GLU A 134 6.93 22.48 -2.76
N LEU A 135 5.84 21.95 -2.24
CA LEU A 135 4.56 21.89 -2.96
C LEU A 135 3.98 23.29 -3.18
N ALA A 136 4.19 24.24 -2.27
CA ALA A 136 3.77 25.63 -2.45
C ALA A 136 4.48 26.27 -3.66
N ARG A 137 5.77 26.00 -3.85
CA ARG A 137 6.50 26.45 -5.06
C ARG A 137 5.96 25.80 -6.34
N LEU A 138 5.57 24.52 -6.27
CA LEU A 138 5.01 23.79 -7.41
C LEU A 138 3.60 24.29 -7.81
N THR A 139 2.76 24.58 -6.81
CA THR A 139 1.35 24.94 -7.01
C THR A 139 1.10 26.43 -7.09
N GLY A 140 2.05 27.25 -6.64
CA GLY A 140 1.89 28.70 -6.47
C GLY A 140 0.99 29.09 -5.29
N ARG A 141 0.69 28.16 -4.36
CA ARG A 141 -0.24 28.40 -3.24
C ARG A 141 0.35 27.87 -1.92
N PRO A 142 0.32 28.66 -0.84
CA PRO A 142 0.76 28.19 0.47
C PRO A 142 -0.21 27.14 1.04
N LEU A 143 0.26 26.38 2.04
CA LEU A 143 -0.61 25.48 2.80
C LEU A 143 -1.58 26.30 3.67
N GLU A 144 -2.87 26.01 3.54
CA GLU A 144 -3.92 26.53 4.39
C GLU A 144 -4.34 25.45 5.41
N LEU A 145 -4.17 25.73 6.71
CA LEU A 145 -4.48 24.76 7.77
C LEU A 145 -5.94 24.29 7.78
N PRO A 146 -6.95 25.14 7.49
CA PRO A 146 -8.33 24.66 7.34
C PRO A 146 -8.46 23.58 6.26
N ARG A 147 -7.84 23.76 5.10
CA ARG A 147 -7.85 22.75 4.02
C ARG A 147 -7.14 21.46 4.41
N LEU A 148 -6.08 21.55 5.23
CA LEU A 148 -5.43 20.36 5.77
C LEU A 148 -6.37 19.62 6.71
N SER A 149 -7.12 20.33 7.55
CA SER A 149 -8.12 19.72 8.45
C SER A 149 -9.22 19.01 7.65
N GLU A 150 -9.74 19.64 6.59
CA GLU A 150 -10.71 19.03 5.66
C GLU A 150 -10.16 17.77 4.99
N ALA A 151 -8.91 17.83 4.50
CA ALA A 151 -8.25 16.69 3.87
C ALA A 151 -8.04 15.54 4.87
N ILE A 152 -7.66 15.82 6.11
CA ILE A 152 -7.56 14.80 7.17
C ILE A 152 -8.91 14.12 7.39
N SER A 153 -9.99 14.90 7.47
CA SER A 153 -11.34 14.36 7.64
C SER A 153 -11.80 13.51 6.47
N LEU A 154 -11.53 13.97 5.23
CA LEU A 154 -11.82 13.22 4.01
C LEU A 154 -11.09 11.86 3.97
N HIS A 155 -9.80 11.85 4.27
CA HIS A 155 -9.01 10.61 4.28
C HIS A 155 -9.39 9.70 5.44
N ALA A 156 -9.81 10.25 6.59
CA ALA A 156 -10.35 9.46 7.70
C ALA A 156 -11.64 8.72 7.31
N GLU A 157 -12.52 9.37 6.54
CA GLU A 157 -13.74 8.74 6.03
C GLU A 157 -13.44 7.67 4.97
N ILE A 158 -12.48 7.91 4.06
CA ILE A 158 -11.98 6.90 3.13
C ILE A 158 -11.46 5.68 3.90
N ASP A 159 -10.65 5.88 4.93
CA ASP A 159 -10.09 4.79 5.72
C ASP A 159 -11.18 4.08 6.56
N ARG A 160 -12.23 4.77 6.98
CA ARG A 160 -13.41 4.16 7.61
C ARG A 160 -14.10 3.18 6.66
N LEU A 161 -14.39 3.63 5.42
CA LEU A 161 -15.03 2.78 4.41
C LEU A 161 -14.12 1.63 3.98
N ARG A 162 -12.83 1.86 3.82
CA ARG A 162 -11.86 0.78 3.53
C ARG A 162 -11.87 -0.28 4.63
N ARG A 163 -11.87 0.13 5.89
CA ARG A 163 -11.93 -0.77 7.05
C ARG A 163 -13.24 -1.56 7.05
N GLU A 164 -14.36 -0.90 6.79
CA GLU A 164 -15.68 -1.53 6.67
C GLU A 164 -15.69 -2.60 5.56
N LEU A 165 -15.26 -2.26 4.35
CA LEU A 165 -15.17 -3.20 3.22
C LEU A 165 -14.23 -4.38 3.51
N LEU A 166 -13.08 -4.15 4.14
CA LEU A 166 -12.14 -5.21 4.50
C LEU A 166 -12.69 -6.13 5.60
N SER A 167 -13.35 -5.59 6.62
CA SER A 167 -13.94 -6.38 7.71
C SER A 167 -15.20 -7.13 7.29
N ARG A 168 -15.95 -6.58 6.32
CA ARG A 168 -17.21 -7.14 5.82
C ARG A 168 -17.05 -7.85 4.47
N ARG A 169 -15.81 -8.13 4.04
CA ARG A 169 -15.54 -8.77 2.73
C ARG A 169 -16.29 -10.10 2.48
N PRO A 170 -16.53 -10.98 3.49
CA PRO A 170 -17.31 -12.20 3.26
C PRO A 170 -18.76 -11.94 2.83
N PHE A 171 -19.27 -10.74 3.10
CA PHE A 171 -20.65 -10.32 2.82
C PHE A 171 -20.78 -9.44 1.57
N LEU A 172 -19.66 -9.20 0.86
CA LEU A 172 -19.64 -8.39 -0.36
C LEU A 172 -19.94 -9.25 -1.60
N PRO A 173 -20.69 -8.72 -2.57
CA PRO A 173 -20.89 -9.38 -3.87
C PRO A 173 -19.71 -9.14 -4.82
N LEU A 174 -18.49 -9.11 -4.29
CA LEU A 174 -17.25 -8.87 -5.03
C LEU A 174 -16.29 -10.03 -4.82
N SER A 175 -15.58 -10.44 -5.88
CA SER A 175 -14.40 -11.29 -5.73
C SER A 175 -13.26 -10.55 -5.01
N ASP A 176 -12.27 -11.28 -4.47
CA ASP A 176 -11.12 -10.63 -3.86
C ASP A 176 -10.38 -9.75 -4.86
N ALA A 177 -10.17 -10.22 -6.08
CA ALA A 177 -9.56 -9.44 -7.14
C ALA A 177 -10.32 -8.11 -7.41
N ALA A 178 -11.67 -8.16 -7.45
CA ALA A 178 -12.48 -6.97 -7.66
C ALA A 178 -12.38 -5.98 -6.47
N LEU A 179 -12.40 -6.50 -5.24
CA LEU A 179 -12.24 -5.67 -4.03
C LEU A 179 -10.86 -5.01 -3.99
N TYR A 180 -9.78 -5.74 -4.26
CA TYR A 180 -8.43 -5.17 -4.29
C TYR A 180 -8.27 -4.12 -5.40
N ARG A 181 -8.83 -4.36 -6.58
CA ARG A 181 -8.86 -3.34 -7.66
C ARG A 181 -9.57 -2.07 -7.21
N LEU A 182 -10.72 -2.19 -6.55
CA LEU A 182 -11.46 -1.05 -6.00
C LEU A 182 -10.63 -0.28 -4.96
N LEU A 183 -10.07 -0.97 -3.97
CA LEU A 183 -9.28 -0.35 -2.90
C LEU A 183 -8.04 0.37 -3.45
N ARG A 184 -7.40 -0.21 -4.48
CA ARG A 184 -6.21 0.35 -5.13
C ARG A 184 -6.50 1.48 -6.13
N ARG A 185 -7.75 1.73 -6.46
CA ARG A 185 -8.10 2.91 -7.27
C ARG A 185 -7.72 4.22 -6.59
N GLY A 186 -7.67 4.26 -5.26
CA GLY A 186 -7.14 5.39 -4.50
C GLY A 186 -5.66 5.71 -4.73
N GLU A 187 -4.91 4.84 -5.43
CA GLU A 187 -3.54 5.10 -5.88
C GLU A 187 -3.46 6.16 -7.00
N TYR A 188 -4.57 6.47 -7.66
CA TYR A 188 -4.61 7.40 -8.80
C TYR A 188 -5.90 8.20 -8.95
N LEU A 189 -6.97 7.88 -8.22
CA LEU A 189 -8.17 8.71 -8.19
C LEU A 189 -7.98 9.92 -7.28
N TRP A 190 -8.71 10.99 -7.57
CA TRP A 190 -8.87 12.05 -6.59
C TRP A 190 -9.62 11.51 -5.37
N PRO A 191 -9.25 11.90 -4.12
CA PRO A 191 -9.82 11.29 -2.92
C PRO A 191 -11.36 11.34 -2.84
N GLY A 192 -11.99 12.43 -3.28
CA GLY A 192 -13.45 12.53 -3.33
C GLY A 192 -14.09 11.51 -4.29
N ASP A 193 -13.52 11.35 -5.50
CA ASP A 193 -14.01 10.36 -6.47
C ASP A 193 -13.84 8.94 -5.92
N HIS A 194 -12.75 8.66 -5.20
CA HIS A 194 -12.53 7.35 -4.57
C HIS A 194 -13.48 7.10 -3.40
N LEU A 195 -13.78 8.12 -2.59
CA LEU A 195 -14.76 8.04 -1.50
C LEU A 195 -16.14 7.62 -2.04
N GLU A 196 -16.59 8.22 -3.13
CA GLU A 196 -17.86 7.89 -3.78
C GLU A 196 -17.92 6.43 -4.23
N GLU A 197 -16.84 5.92 -4.83
CA GLU A 197 -16.76 4.51 -5.25
C GLU A 197 -16.79 3.54 -4.08
N LEU A 198 -16.05 3.83 -3.00
CA LEU A 198 -16.05 3.01 -1.78
C LEU A 198 -17.42 3.02 -1.11
N ALA A 199 -18.07 4.19 -1.03
CA ALA A 199 -19.42 4.32 -0.46
C ALA A 199 -20.46 3.55 -1.30
N CYS A 200 -20.31 3.56 -2.63
CA CYS A 200 -21.16 2.76 -3.51
C CYS A 200 -21.00 1.26 -3.24
N ALA A 201 -19.76 0.78 -3.12
CA ALA A 201 -19.48 -0.63 -2.81
C ALA A 201 -19.99 -1.04 -1.42
N ALA A 202 -19.84 -0.18 -0.41
CA ALA A 202 -20.30 -0.45 0.94
C ALA A 202 -21.82 -0.64 1.02
N ARG A 203 -22.60 0.08 0.20
CA ARG A 203 -24.06 -0.15 0.08
C ARG A 203 -24.43 -1.53 -0.48
N GLY A 204 -23.48 -2.21 -1.10
CA GLY A 204 -23.66 -3.58 -1.63
C GLY A 204 -23.48 -4.69 -0.61
N ILE A 205 -23.08 -4.36 0.63
CA ILE A 205 -22.93 -5.36 1.71
C ILE A 205 -24.28 -6.00 2.01
N ARG A 206 -24.31 -7.35 2.09
CA ARG A 206 -25.50 -8.16 2.35
C ARG A 206 -25.23 -9.10 3.51
N ASP A 207 -25.94 -8.95 4.63
CA ASP A 207 -25.78 -9.80 5.81
C ASP A 207 -26.28 -11.24 5.63
N ASP A 208 -27.16 -11.44 4.67
CA ASP A 208 -27.73 -12.75 4.29
C ASP A 208 -26.80 -13.56 3.35
N ARG A 209 -25.68 -12.97 2.92
CA ARG A 209 -24.73 -13.60 1.99
C ARG A 209 -23.39 -13.80 2.66
N VAL A 210 -23.00 -15.05 2.83
CA VAL A 210 -21.68 -15.40 3.37
C VAL A 210 -20.88 -16.14 2.29
N ARG A 211 -19.65 -15.72 2.11
CA ARG A 211 -18.70 -16.38 1.22
C ARG A 211 -18.31 -17.74 1.79
N HIS A 212 -18.30 -18.76 0.94
CA HIS A 212 -17.89 -20.12 1.29
C HIS A 212 -16.47 -20.40 0.77
N GLY A 213 -15.73 -21.26 1.47
CA GLY A 213 -14.38 -21.65 1.11
C GLY A 213 -13.40 -21.57 2.29
N VAL A 214 -12.12 -21.82 2.01
CA VAL A 214 -11.05 -21.74 3.01
C VAL A 214 -10.69 -20.27 3.27
N PRO A 215 -10.90 -19.73 4.49
CA PRO A 215 -10.54 -18.37 4.80
C PRO A 215 -9.02 -18.24 5.00
N LEU A 216 -8.37 -17.32 4.32
CA LEU A 216 -6.94 -17.09 4.41
C LEU A 216 -6.62 -15.66 4.84
N MET A 217 -5.57 -15.51 5.64
CA MET A 217 -4.93 -14.23 5.85
C MET A 217 -3.83 -14.04 4.81
N VAL A 218 -3.77 -12.85 4.20
CA VAL A 218 -2.67 -12.48 3.29
C VAL A 218 -1.82 -11.37 3.89
N SER A 219 -0.51 -11.46 3.73
CA SER A 219 0.44 -10.43 4.16
C SER A 219 1.51 -10.25 3.09
N GLY A 220 2.04 -9.04 2.95
CA GLY A 220 3.09 -8.72 1.99
C GLY A 220 3.16 -7.24 1.65
N TYR A 221 3.87 -6.91 0.58
CA TYR A 221 4.07 -5.51 0.21
C TYR A 221 2.97 -4.99 -0.73
N VAL A 222 2.70 -5.69 -1.82
CA VAL A 222 1.72 -5.31 -2.84
C VAL A 222 1.00 -6.54 -3.37
N PRO A 223 -0.33 -6.47 -3.60
CA PRO A 223 -1.12 -7.60 -4.13
C PRO A 223 -0.94 -7.74 -5.65
N GLU A 224 0.28 -8.03 -6.10
CA GLU A 224 0.62 -8.26 -7.50
C GLU A 224 1.49 -9.51 -7.65
N PRO A 225 1.25 -10.36 -8.66
CA PRO A 225 0.21 -10.22 -9.70
C PRO A 225 -1.20 -10.46 -9.15
N MET A 226 -2.18 -9.73 -9.68
CA MET A 226 -3.59 -9.81 -9.23
C MET A 226 -4.22 -11.18 -9.47
N SER A 227 -3.67 -11.99 -10.39
CA SER A 227 -4.10 -13.37 -10.64
C SER A 227 -3.91 -14.33 -9.45
N VAL A 228 -3.16 -13.92 -8.42
CA VAL A 228 -3.12 -14.66 -7.14
C VAL A 228 -4.50 -14.85 -6.52
N PHE A 229 -5.37 -13.84 -6.65
CA PHE A 229 -6.74 -13.91 -6.11
C PHE A 229 -7.66 -14.79 -6.95
N ASP A 230 -7.48 -14.78 -8.26
CA ASP A 230 -8.22 -15.66 -9.17
C ASP A 230 -7.81 -17.13 -8.92
N CYS A 231 -6.53 -17.39 -8.64
CA CYS A 231 -6.02 -18.71 -8.25
C CYS A 231 -6.57 -19.16 -6.88
N LEU A 232 -6.62 -18.27 -5.87
CA LEU A 232 -7.25 -18.57 -4.58
C LEU A 232 -8.72 -18.94 -4.73
N GLU A 233 -9.47 -18.18 -5.51
CA GLU A 233 -10.90 -18.43 -5.74
C GLU A 233 -11.12 -19.78 -6.48
N ALA A 234 -10.31 -20.06 -7.51
CA ALA A 234 -10.34 -21.34 -8.21
C ALA A 234 -10.02 -22.54 -7.30
N ALA A 235 -9.09 -22.38 -6.36
CA ALA A 235 -8.78 -23.38 -5.35
C ALA A 235 -9.86 -23.51 -4.26
N GLY A 236 -10.90 -22.68 -4.26
CA GLY A 236 -11.96 -22.66 -3.26
C GLY A 236 -11.56 -22.00 -1.94
N ALA A 237 -10.71 -21.00 -1.99
CA ALA A 237 -10.31 -20.17 -0.87
C ALA A 237 -10.72 -18.71 -1.07
N PHE A 238 -10.69 -17.91 -0.02
CA PHE A 238 -10.90 -16.48 -0.08
C PHE A 238 -10.05 -15.76 0.97
N VAL A 239 -9.80 -14.48 0.75
CA VAL A 239 -9.07 -13.65 1.73
C VAL A 239 -10.02 -13.25 2.86
N ALA A 240 -9.72 -13.66 4.09
CA ALA A 240 -10.44 -13.27 5.30
C ALA A 240 -9.78 -12.07 6.00
N ALA A 241 -8.46 -11.94 5.91
CA ALA A 241 -7.72 -10.83 6.48
C ALA A 241 -6.63 -10.33 5.52
N ASP A 242 -6.39 -9.02 5.58
CA ASP A 242 -5.42 -8.32 4.74
C ASP A 242 -4.36 -7.59 5.58
N ASP A 243 -3.10 -7.80 5.24
CA ASP A 243 -1.96 -7.09 5.78
C ASP A 243 -0.97 -6.67 4.67
N TYR A 244 -1.43 -6.37 3.47
CA TYR A 244 -0.57 -5.76 2.46
C TYR A 244 -0.21 -4.32 2.80
N ALA A 245 1.07 -3.95 2.61
CA ALA A 245 1.53 -2.57 2.77
C ALA A 245 0.78 -1.60 1.86
N ALA A 246 0.39 -2.06 0.67
CA ALA A 246 -0.41 -1.29 -0.28
C ALA A 246 -1.86 -1.08 0.15
N VAL A 247 -2.42 -1.88 1.06
CA VAL A 247 -3.85 -1.89 1.39
C VAL A 247 -4.08 -1.80 2.90
N GLY A 248 -4.04 -2.90 3.64
CA GLY A 248 -4.42 -2.98 5.06
C GLY A 248 -3.51 -2.17 5.98
N ARG A 249 -2.19 -2.23 5.76
CA ARG A 249 -1.21 -1.47 6.56
C ARG A 249 -1.25 0.05 6.36
N ARG A 250 -2.03 0.55 5.41
CA ARG A 250 -2.23 1.98 5.15
C ARG A 250 -3.42 2.57 5.90
N ILE A 251 -4.20 1.74 6.58
CA ILE A 251 -5.36 2.15 7.34
C ILE A 251 -4.95 2.31 8.79
N ALA A 252 -4.98 3.52 9.32
CA ALA A 252 -4.61 3.78 10.70
C ALA A 252 -5.48 2.95 11.68
N LEU A 253 -4.86 2.42 12.74
CA LEU A 253 -5.54 1.60 13.76
C LEU A 253 -6.62 2.38 14.53
N SER A 254 -6.46 3.71 14.61
CA SER A 254 -7.44 4.61 15.22
C SER A 254 -7.54 5.90 14.41
N PRO A 255 -8.71 6.55 14.39
CA PRO A 255 -8.87 7.82 13.68
C PRO A 255 -7.97 8.91 14.26
N PRO A 256 -7.64 9.96 13.48
CA PRO A 256 -6.94 11.13 14.01
C PRO A 256 -7.78 11.82 15.08
N PRO A 257 -7.16 12.54 16.03
CA PRO A 257 -7.90 13.41 16.93
C PRO A 257 -8.77 14.39 16.13
N ALA A 258 -9.96 14.69 16.67
CA ALA A 258 -10.89 15.63 16.02
C ALA A 258 -10.34 17.06 16.07
N GLU A 259 -9.67 17.42 17.17
CA GLU A 259 -9.18 18.76 17.48
C GLU A 259 -7.66 18.83 17.51
N GLY A 260 -7.12 20.05 17.53
CA GLY A 260 -5.69 20.35 17.57
C GLY A 260 -5.14 20.85 16.25
N ASP A 261 -3.87 21.27 16.27
CA ASP A 261 -3.15 21.74 15.08
C ASP A 261 -3.14 20.65 13.99
N PRO A 262 -3.56 20.95 12.76
CA PRO A 262 -3.66 19.93 11.69
C PRO A 262 -2.33 19.25 11.34
N LEU A 263 -1.19 19.94 11.44
CA LEU A 263 0.13 19.36 11.21
C LEU A 263 0.51 18.38 12.33
N ASP A 264 0.16 18.69 13.58
CA ASP A 264 0.40 17.78 14.71
C ASP A 264 -0.51 16.54 14.62
N ARG A 265 -1.77 16.73 14.22
CA ARG A 265 -2.70 15.63 13.94
C ARG A 265 -2.15 14.70 12.86
N LEU A 266 -1.69 15.27 11.74
CA LEU A 266 -1.11 14.51 10.64
C LEU A 266 0.21 13.82 11.05
N SER A 267 1.07 14.48 11.81
CA SER A 267 2.30 13.89 12.36
C SER A 267 2.01 12.69 13.25
N GLY A 268 0.98 12.80 14.10
CA GLY A 268 0.55 11.70 14.96
C GLY A 268 -0.04 10.50 14.20
N MET A 269 -0.61 10.70 13.02
CA MET A 269 -1.15 9.61 12.20
C MET A 269 -0.07 8.64 11.73
N HIS A 270 1.15 9.10 11.48
CA HIS A 270 2.28 8.23 11.11
C HIS A 270 2.47 7.08 12.12
N PHE A 271 2.31 7.36 13.42
CA PHE A 271 2.51 6.40 14.51
C PHE A 271 1.26 5.57 14.83
N ARG A 272 0.13 5.85 14.20
CA ARG A 272 -1.13 5.10 14.35
C ARG A 272 -1.34 4.02 13.31
N MET A 273 -0.43 3.94 12.32
CA MET A 273 -0.49 2.89 11.30
C MET A 273 -0.14 1.51 11.90
N PRO A 274 -0.67 0.41 11.33
CA PRO A 274 -0.29 -0.94 11.74
C PRO A 274 1.23 -1.13 11.71
N PRO A 275 1.82 -1.94 12.61
CA PRO A 275 3.24 -2.25 12.57
C PRO A 275 3.69 -2.74 11.19
N CYS A 276 4.82 -2.23 10.69
CA CYS A 276 5.29 -2.50 9.33
C CYS A 276 6.81 -2.51 9.26
N PRO A 277 7.44 -3.49 8.59
CA PRO A 277 8.90 -3.55 8.45
C PRO A 277 9.48 -2.33 7.72
N THR A 278 8.71 -1.68 6.84
CA THR A 278 9.16 -0.45 6.17
C THR A 278 9.28 0.76 7.11
N ARG A 279 8.71 0.69 8.32
CA ARG A 279 8.81 1.71 9.36
C ARG A 279 9.70 1.28 10.52
N THR A 280 10.36 0.13 10.40
CA THR A 280 11.18 -0.44 11.46
C THR A 280 10.39 -0.53 12.78
N SER A 281 9.17 -1.08 12.69
CA SER A 281 8.36 -1.36 13.86
C SER A 281 9.01 -2.45 14.72
N ASP A 282 8.75 -2.45 16.02
CA ASP A 282 9.18 -3.53 16.90
C ASP A 282 8.64 -4.87 16.40
N THR A 283 9.52 -5.88 16.32
CA THR A 283 9.17 -7.19 15.77
C THR A 283 8.12 -7.89 16.64
N GLY A 284 8.18 -7.74 17.98
CA GLY A 284 7.18 -8.30 18.89
C GLY A 284 5.80 -7.69 18.64
N ALA A 285 5.70 -6.37 18.61
CA ALA A 285 4.45 -5.67 18.32
C ALA A 285 3.91 -6.04 16.92
N ARG A 286 4.79 -6.25 15.94
CA ARG A 286 4.42 -6.73 14.60
C ARG A 286 3.81 -8.13 14.65
N MET A 287 4.43 -9.06 15.37
CA MET A 287 3.96 -10.44 15.51
C MET A 287 2.62 -10.52 16.26
N GLU A 288 2.47 -9.77 17.35
CA GLU A 288 1.21 -9.66 18.10
C GLU A 288 0.08 -9.13 17.22
N TYR A 289 0.34 -8.08 16.43
CA TYR A 289 -0.63 -7.53 15.49
C TYR A 289 -1.08 -8.58 14.46
N LEU A 290 -0.14 -9.30 13.85
CA LEU A 290 -0.44 -10.33 12.86
C LEU A 290 -1.25 -11.50 13.46
N LEU A 291 -0.86 -11.99 14.62
CA LEU A 291 -1.62 -13.04 15.33
C LEU A 291 -3.01 -12.58 15.71
N SER A 292 -3.14 -11.34 16.21
CA SER A 292 -4.45 -10.77 16.53
C SER A 292 -5.34 -10.65 15.28
N LEU A 293 -4.79 -10.20 14.15
CA LEU A 293 -5.50 -10.11 12.89
C LEU A 293 -5.95 -11.50 12.40
N PHE A 294 -5.06 -12.48 12.44
CA PHE A 294 -5.32 -13.88 12.08
C PHE A 294 -6.47 -14.46 12.90
N ARG A 295 -6.38 -14.38 14.23
CA ARG A 295 -7.38 -14.94 15.15
C ARG A 295 -8.76 -14.30 14.96
N ARG A 296 -8.82 -12.98 14.84
CA ARG A 296 -10.09 -12.25 14.64
C ARG A 296 -10.74 -12.53 13.29
N SER A 297 -9.97 -12.86 12.28
CA SER A 297 -10.49 -13.14 10.94
C SER A 297 -11.02 -14.56 10.76
N GLY A 298 -10.72 -15.47 11.70
CA GLY A 298 -11.03 -16.89 11.55
C GLY A 298 -10.27 -17.56 10.40
N ALA A 299 -9.14 -16.99 9.97
CA ALA A 299 -8.34 -17.57 8.88
C ALA A 299 -7.79 -18.95 9.27
N ALA A 300 -7.80 -19.88 8.32
CA ALA A 300 -7.28 -21.24 8.47
C ALA A 300 -5.78 -21.34 8.17
N GLY A 301 -5.20 -20.35 7.50
CA GLY A 301 -3.79 -20.29 7.15
C GLY A 301 -3.36 -18.92 6.69
N VAL A 302 -2.05 -18.74 6.51
CA VAL A 302 -1.44 -17.47 6.13
C VAL A 302 -0.68 -17.62 4.82
N VAL A 303 -0.89 -16.69 3.89
CA VAL A 303 -0.09 -16.56 2.67
C VAL A 303 0.77 -15.30 2.78
N LEU A 304 2.08 -15.48 2.89
CA LEU A 304 3.06 -14.40 2.79
C LEU A 304 3.40 -14.20 1.31
N HIS A 305 2.78 -13.20 0.69
CA HIS A 305 2.99 -12.88 -0.72
C HIS A 305 3.99 -11.73 -0.84
N VAL A 306 5.25 -12.07 -1.02
CA VAL A 306 6.38 -11.14 -0.93
C VAL A 306 6.99 -10.93 -2.31
N PRO A 307 7.19 -9.67 -2.75
CA PRO A 307 7.98 -9.42 -3.94
C PRO A 307 9.41 -9.91 -3.72
N LYS A 308 9.95 -10.65 -4.69
CA LYS A 308 11.33 -11.14 -4.64
C LYS A 308 12.30 -9.98 -4.39
N PHE A 309 13.25 -10.19 -3.49
CA PHE A 309 14.20 -9.17 -3.05
C PHE A 309 13.56 -7.95 -2.34
N CYS A 310 12.35 -8.08 -1.81
CA CYS A 310 11.80 -7.04 -0.93
C CYS A 310 12.44 -7.15 0.45
N GLU A 311 13.52 -6.45 0.66
CA GLU A 311 14.35 -6.56 1.86
C GLU A 311 13.55 -6.37 3.17
N PRO A 312 12.74 -5.32 3.36
CA PRO A 312 11.98 -5.17 4.59
C PRO A 312 11.03 -6.33 4.89
N GLU A 313 10.33 -6.85 3.88
CA GLU A 313 9.43 -7.99 4.07
C GLU A 313 10.21 -9.29 4.36
N ASN A 314 11.34 -9.50 3.67
CA ASN A 314 12.16 -10.70 3.84
C ASN A 314 12.77 -10.81 5.24
N PHE A 315 13.09 -9.69 5.89
CA PHE A 315 13.56 -9.70 7.28
C PHE A 315 12.50 -10.17 8.27
N ASP A 316 11.21 -9.91 7.99
CA ASP A 316 10.11 -10.36 8.84
C ASP A 316 9.75 -11.84 8.65
N VAL A 317 9.99 -12.44 7.47
CA VAL A 317 9.56 -13.81 7.12
C VAL A 317 9.97 -14.85 8.19
N PRO A 318 11.21 -14.91 8.71
CA PRO A 318 11.57 -15.90 9.71
C PRO A 318 10.82 -15.75 11.04
N ALA A 319 10.57 -14.51 11.47
CA ALA A 319 9.81 -14.22 12.69
C ALA A 319 8.33 -14.59 12.52
N VAL A 320 7.72 -14.22 11.39
CA VAL A 320 6.35 -14.58 11.06
C VAL A 320 6.20 -16.11 11.04
N PHE A 321 7.11 -16.80 10.36
CA PHE A 321 7.05 -18.26 10.25
C PHE A 321 7.08 -18.94 11.64
N ARG A 322 8.00 -18.55 12.53
CA ARG A 322 8.08 -19.07 13.89
C ARG A 322 6.81 -18.78 14.69
N THR A 323 6.37 -17.52 14.67
CA THR A 323 5.19 -17.08 15.42
C THR A 323 3.92 -17.84 15.04
N PHE A 324 3.71 -18.08 13.77
CA PHE A 324 2.53 -18.83 13.30
C PHE A 324 2.69 -20.34 13.48
N ALA A 325 3.90 -20.89 13.34
CA ALA A 325 4.19 -22.29 13.67
C ALA A 325 3.90 -22.59 15.15
N ASP A 326 4.36 -21.72 16.07
CA ASP A 326 4.07 -21.83 17.50
C ASP A 326 2.57 -21.72 17.82
N ALA A 327 1.83 -20.98 17.00
CA ALA A 327 0.36 -20.88 17.07
C ALA A 327 -0.38 -22.03 16.37
N GLY A 328 0.32 -23.01 15.79
CA GLY A 328 -0.27 -24.11 15.03
C GLY A 328 -0.89 -23.72 13.69
N ALA A 329 -0.63 -22.50 13.21
CA ALA A 329 -1.20 -21.97 11.99
C ALA A 329 -0.28 -22.22 10.77
N PRO A 330 -0.76 -22.87 9.71
CA PRO A 330 0.02 -23.10 8.49
C PRO A 330 0.37 -21.80 7.77
N VAL A 331 1.60 -21.71 7.23
CA VAL A 331 2.10 -20.55 6.49
C VAL A 331 2.65 -21.00 5.14
N LEU A 332 2.22 -20.34 4.07
CA LEU A 332 2.81 -20.44 2.75
C LEU A 332 3.56 -19.16 2.41
N VAL A 333 4.83 -19.25 2.06
CA VAL A 333 5.60 -18.13 1.50
C VAL A 333 5.55 -18.22 -0.02
N LEU A 334 4.98 -17.21 -0.67
CA LEU A 334 4.97 -17.01 -2.11
C LEU A 334 5.84 -15.82 -2.46
N GLU A 335 7.00 -16.09 -3.07
CA GLU A 335 7.80 -15.05 -3.68
C GLU A 335 7.34 -14.83 -5.13
N SER A 336 7.13 -13.59 -5.52
CA SER A 336 6.75 -13.22 -6.88
C SER A 336 7.52 -11.99 -7.36
N GLU A 337 7.70 -11.91 -8.66
CA GLU A 337 8.08 -10.66 -9.32
C GLU A 337 6.78 -9.86 -9.62
N LEU A 338 6.91 -8.59 -10.04
CA LEU A 338 5.78 -7.84 -10.58
C LEU A 338 5.46 -8.31 -12.01
N GLU A 339 4.97 -9.52 -12.12
CA GLU A 339 4.59 -10.13 -13.40
C GLU A 339 3.11 -9.80 -13.73
N ALA A 340 2.71 -10.05 -14.98
CA ALA A 340 1.32 -9.89 -15.37
C ALA A 340 0.44 -10.99 -14.75
N GLU A 341 0.98 -12.20 -14.63
CA GLU A 341 0.29 -13.40 -14.14
C GLU A 341 1.13 -14.14 -13.10
N LEU A 342 0.46 -14.87 -12.22
CA LEU A 342 1.11 -15.75 -11.25
C LEU A 342 1.79 -16.92 -11.99
N SER A 343 3.03 -17.24 -11.63
CA SER A 343 3.74 -18.37 -12.26
C SER A 343 3.01 -19.69 -11.96
N ALA A 344 3.09 -20.65 -12.91
CA ALA A 344 2.49 -21.97 -12.75
C ALA A 344 2.99 -22.69 -11.48
N GLN A 345 4.27 -22.53 -11.14
CA GLN A 345 4.84 -23.08 -9.90
C GLN A 345 4.18 -22.47 -8.66
N SER A 346 3.99 -21.16 -8.63
CA SER A 346 3.33 -20.47 -7.50
C SER A 346 1.85 -20.85 -7.40
N ALA A 347 1.17 -20.99 -8.54
CA ALA A 347 -0.23 -21.45 -8.58
C ALA A 347 -0.37 -22.86 -7.98
N THR A 348 0.45 -23.82 -8.44
CA THR A 348 0.44 -25.21 -7.90
C THR A 348 0.72 -25.24 -6.40
N ARG A 349 1.68 -24.45 -5.91
CA ARG A 349 1.97 -24.36 -4.47
C ARG A 349 0.80 -23.80 -3.66
N LEU A 350 0.10 -22.80 -4.22
CA LEU A 350 -1.07 -22.20 -3.59
C LEU A 350 -2.24 -23.18 -3.53
N GLU A 351 -2.52 -23.89 -4.63
CA GLU A 351 -3.54 -24.93 -4.71
C GLU A 351 -3.29 -26.05 -3.69
N ALA A 352 -2.07 -26.60 -3.65
CA ALA A 352 -1.68 -27.64 -2.69
C ALA A 352 -1.81 -27.16 -1.23
N PHE A 353 -1.47 -25.89 -0.96
CA PHE A 353 -1.64 -25.29 0.36
C PHE A 353 -3.12 -25.24 0.77
N VAL A 354 -3.99 -24.75 -0.12
CA VAL A 354 -5.44 -24.70 0.13
C VAL A 354 -6.02 -26.11 0.33
N GLU A 355 -5.62 -27.07 -0.48
CA GLU A 355 -6.03 -28.49 -0.32
C GLU A 355 -5.62 -29.03 1.06
N SER A 356 -4.39 -28.80 1.50
CA SER A 356 -3.90 -29.24 2.80
C SER A 356 -4.73 -28.71 3.98
N LEU A 357 -5.28 -27.48 3.83
CA LEU A 357 -6.15 -26.87 4.84
C LEU A 357 -7.55 -27.51 4.87
N LYS A 358 -8.09 -27.91 3.72
CA LYS A 358 -9.38 -28.60 3.62
C LYS A 358 -9.36 -29.95 4.35
N PHE A 359 -8.21 -30.67 4.29
CA PHE A 359 -8.06 -31.97 4.96
C PHE A 359 -7.88 -31.89 6.47
N LYS A 360 -7.39 -30.77 7.02
CA LYS A 360 -7.18 -30.62 8.46
C LYS A 360 -8.47 -30.39 9.26
N GLY A 361 -9.59 -30.07 8.61
CA GLY A 361 -10.85 -29.70 9.26
C GLY A 361 -10.71 -28.42 10.12
N PRO A 362 -11.81 -27.84 10.60
CA PRO A 362 -11.69 -26.74 11.57
C PRO A 362 -11.02 -27.31 12.83
N SER A 363 -9.90 -26.68 13.23
CA SER A 363 -9.26 -26.98 14.52
C SER A 363 -10.33 -26.80 15.62
N ARG A 364 -10.61 -27.88 16.37
CA ARG A 364 -11.53 -27.87 17.51
C ARG A 364 -11.02 -26.96 18.64
#